data_09936ba798116295d68f8db1d0693568
#
_entry.id   09936ba798116295d68f8db1d0693568
#
_cell.length_a   1.000
_cell.length_b   1.000
_cell.length_c   1.000
_cell.angle_alpha   90.00
_cell.angle_beta   90.00
_cell.angle_gamma   90.00
#
_symmetry.space_group_name_H-M   'P 1'
#
loop_
_entity.id
_entity.type
_entity.pdbx_description
1 polymer ?
#
loop_
_entity_poly.entity_id
_entity_poly.type
_entity_poly.pdbx_seq_one_letter_code
_entity_poly.pdbx_strand_id
1 'polypeptide(L)'
;MSEKLRLGSIVVSKAGHDRGDLLMVAGIESGGEVLLLVDGKRRPVQKPKRKKFRHVFLTDGCCQKAAELLEHSKAIENALVKRELKEYGNIHLKETGGC
;
A
#
# COMPACT_ATOMS: atom_id res chain seq x y z
N MET A 1 -17.34 3.41 -3.29
CA MET A 1 -16.19 2.61 -2.87
C MET A 1 -15.52 1.98 -4.08
N SER A 2 -14.21 1.91 -4.08
CA SER A 2 -13.49 1.38 -5.23
C SER A 2 -13.49 -0.15 -5.22
N GLU A 3 -13.87 -0.74 -6.35
CA GLU A 3 -13.82 -2.19 -6.51
C GLU A 3 -12.39 -2.71 -6.57
N LYS A 4 -11.43 -1.82 -6.82
CA LYS A 4 -10.02 -2.18 -6.92
C LYS A 4 -9.31 -2.21 -5.57
N LEU A 5 -9.92 -1.66 -4.54
CA LEU A 5 -9.31 -1.65 -3.22
C LEU A 5 -9.34 -3.04 -2.63
N ARG A 6 -8.16 -3.54 -2.27
CA ARG A 6 -8.04 -4.86 -1.64
C ARG A 6 -6.74 -4.93 -0.85
N LEU A 7 -6.60 -5.98 -0.06
CA LEU A 7 -5.35 -6.23 0.66
C LEU A 7 -4.22 -6.36 -0.37
N GLY A 8 -3.10 -5.73 -0.08
CA GLY A 8 -1.98 -5.72 -1.00
C GLY A 8 -2.00 -4.58 -2.00
N SER A 9 -3.08 -3.81 -2.08
CA SER A 9 -3.16 -2.66 -2.97
C SER A 9 -2.07 -1.65 -2.65
N ILE A 10 -1.54 -1.01 -3.69
CA ILE A 10 -0.55 0.05 -3.52
C ILE A 10 -1.26 1.39 -3.66
N VAL A 11 -1.01 2.28 -2.71
CA VAL A 11 -1.63 3.61 -2.67
C VAL A 11 -0.56 4.68 -2.50
N VAL A 12 -0.93 5.92 -2.84
CA VAL A 12 -0.08 7.09 -2.62
C VAL A 12 -0.76 7.98 -1.58
N SER A 13 -0.01 8.39 -0.57
CA SER A 13 -0.55 9.27 0.45
C SER A 13 -0.80 10.67 -0.11
N LYS A 14 -1.96 11.25 0.22
CA LYS A 14 -2.32 12.60 -0.18
C LYS A 14 -2.03 13.65 0.88
N ALA A 15 -1.80 13.23 2.12
CA ALA A 15 -1.76 14.16 3.23
C ALA A 15 -0.79 13.68 4.31
N GLY A 16 -0.34 14.63 5.14
CA GLY A 16 0.52 14.32 6.26
C GLY A 16 1.99 14.27 5.88
N HIS A 17 2.79 13.77 6.81
CA HIS A 17 4.24 13.70 6.60
C HIS A 17 4.67 12.73 5.53
N ASP A 18 3.81 11.76 5.21
CA ASP A 18 4.09 10.76 4.19
C ASP A 18 3.48 11.11 2.83
N ARG A 19 3.04 12.36 2.65
CA ARG A 19 2.45 12.81 1.40
C ARG A 19 3.37 12.52 0.22
N GLY A 20 2.80 11.84 -0.78
CA GLY A 20 3.55 11.44 -1.96
C GLY A 20 4.24 10.10 -1.85
N ASP A 21 4.27 9.50 -0.68
CA ASP A 21 4.90 8.20 -0.48
C ASP A 21 3.99 7.07 -0.93
N LEU A 22 4.61 6.02 -1.44
CA LEU A 22 3.91 4.78 -1.76
C LEU A 22 3.76 3.96 -0.49
N LEU A 23 2.57 3.39 -0.32
CA LEU A 23 2.24 2.56 0.83
C LEU A 23 1.46 1.34 0.35
N MET A 24 1.50 0.27 1.13
CA MET A 24 0.75 -0.95 0.81
C MET A 24 -0.36 -1.15 1.83
N VAL A 25 -1.51 -1.59 1.34
CA VAL A 25 -2.67 -1.85 2.20
C VAL A 25 -2.50 -3.20 2.88
N ALA A 26 -2.30 -3.18 4.19
CA ALA A 26 -2.15 -4.39 5.00
C ALA A 26 -3.43 -4.75 5.73
N GLY A 27 -4.40 -3.85 5.79
CA GLY A 27 -5.68 -4.12 6.42
C GLY A 27 -6.71 -3.11 5.98
N ILE A 28 -7.96 -3.51 6.03
CA ILE A 28 -9.09 -2.67 5.64
C ILE A 28 -10.11 -2.72 6.76
N GLU A 29 -10.50 -1.55 7.27
CA GLU A 29 -11.46 -1.43 8.36
C GLU A 29 -12.63 -0.54 7.95
N SER A 30 -13.71 -0.61 8.72
CA SER A 30 -14.87 0.25 8.54
C SER A 30 -15.42 0.22 7.12
N GLY A 31 -15.49 -0.97 6.53
CA GLY A 31 -16.06 -1.13 5.20
C GLY A 31 -15.26 -0.48 4.09
N GLY A 32 -13.98 -0.23 4.32
CA GLY A 32 -13.12 0.39 3.33
C GLY A 32 -12.84 1.85 3.59
N GLU A 33 -13.39 2.42 4.65
CA GLU A 33 -13.14 3.83 4.97
C GLU A 33 -11.79 4.06 5.64
N VAL A 34 -11.28 3.06 6.34
CA VAL A 34 -10.00 3.16 7.04
C VAL A 34 -9.08 2.04 6.57
N LEU A 35 -7.85 2.41 6.27
CA LEU A 35 -6.84 1.48 5.79
C LEU A 35 -5.71 1.37 6.81
N LEU A 36 -5.14 0.17 6.90
CA LEU A 36 -3.90 -0.04 7.62
C LEU A 36 -2.79 -0.09 6.58
N LEU A 37 -1.87 0.85 6.65
CA LEU A 37 -0.86 1.05 5.61
C LEU A 37 0.54 0.79 6.14
N VAL A 38 1.36 0.18 5.30
CA VAL A 38 2.75 -0.14 5.63
C VAL A 38 3.66 0.23 4.48
N ASP A 39 4.92 0.52 4.79
CA ASP A 39 5.95 0.74 3.76
C ASP A 39 7.20 -0.12 4.03
N GLY A 40 7.21 -0.85 5.13
CA GLY A 40 8.32 -1.72 5.47
C GLY A 40 9.50 -1.01 6.15
N LYS A 41 9.43 0.32 6.29
CA LYS A 41 10.50 1.10 6.92
C LYS A 41 9.96 1.92 8.07
N ARG A 42 9.41 3.12 7.76
CA ARG A 42 8.81 3.97 8.80
C ARG A 42 7.50 3.40 9.29
N ARG A 43 6.80 2.68 8.43
CA ARG A 43 5.53 2.03 8.76
C ARG A 43 5.72 0.53 8.60
N PRO A 44 6.41 -0.12 9.54
CA PRO A 44 6.65 -1.56 9.41
C PRO A 44 5.36 -2.36 9.56
N VAL A 45 5.39 -3.60 9.08
CA VAL A 45 4.20 -4.46 9.13
C VAL A 45 3.73 -4.71 10.55
N GLN A 46 4.64 -4.61 11.53
CA GLN A 46 4.29 -4.79 12.94
C GLN A 46 3.56 -3.57 13.52
N LYS A 47 3.62 -2.44 12.81
CA LYS A 47 3.06 -1.19 13.31
C LYS A 47 2.48 -0.38 12.17
N PRO A 48 1.42 -0.88 11.53
CA PRO A 48 0.83 -0.17 10.39
C PRO A 48 0.22 1.15 10.82
N LYS A 49 0.14 2.07 9.87
CA LYS A 49 -0.50 3.35 10.10
C LYS A 49 -1.96 3.28 9.64
N ARG A 50 -2.86 3.76 10.48
CA ARG A 50 -4.27 3.89 10.11
C ARG A 50 -4.45 5.21 9.37
N LYS A 51 -5.09 5.14 8.22
CA LYS A 51 -5.33 6.33 7.43
C LYS A 51 -6.68 6.18 6.71
N LYS A 52 -7.40 7.28 6.60
CA LYS A 52 -8.68 7.25 5.90
C LYS A 52 -8.45 7.09 4.40
N PHE A 53 -9.29 6.27 3.76
CA PHE A 53 -9.21 6.02 2.33
C PHE A 53 -9.22 7.32 1.52
N ARG A 54 -10.00 8.30 1.95
CA ARG A 54 -10.07 9.59 1.26
C ARG A 54 -8.76 10.37 1.25
N HIS A 55 -7.79 9.97 2.08
CA HIS A 55 -6.49 10.63 2.16
C HIS A 55 -5.42 9.92 1.35
N VAL A 56 -5.81 9.00 0.48
CA VAL A 56 -4.87 8.30 -0.39
C VAL A 56 -5.41 8.25 -1.81
N PHE A 57 -4.49 8.10 -2.77
CA PHE A 57 -4.84 7.75 -4.15
C PHE A 57 -4.63 6.26 -4.32
N LEU A 58 -5.66 5.57 -4.80
CA LEU A 58 -5.54 4.17 -5.13
C LEU A 58 -4.84 4.07 -6.49
N THR A 59 -3.73 3.33 -6.54
CA THR A 59 -3.04 3.09 -7.81
C THR A 59 -3.58 1.81 -8.43
N ASP A 60 -3.09 1.48 -9.62
CA ASP A 60 -3.43 0.21 -10.26
C ASP A 60 -2.53 -0.93 -9.79
N GLY A 61 -1.59 -0.64 -8.88
CA GLY A 61 -0.68 -1.65 -8.36
C GLY A 61 -1.28 -2.47 -7.25
N CYS A 62 -0.92 -3.74 -7.22
CA CYS A 62 -1.34 -4.64 -6.17
C CYS A 62 -0.32 -5.77 -6.05
N CYS A 63 0.11 -6.04 -4.82
CA CYS A 63 1.01 -7.16 -4.57
C CYS A 63 0.18 -8.41 -4.32
N GLN A 64 0.11 -9.30 -5.30
CA GLN A 64 -0.68 -10.51 -5.17
C GLN A 64 -0.19 -11.42 -4.05
N LYS A 65 1.12 -11.49 -3.87
CA LYS A 65 1.66 -12.32 -2.80
C LYS A 65 1.22 -11.80 -1.42
N ALA A 66 1.27 -10.50 -1.22
CA ALA A 66 0.79 -9.91 0.03
C ALA A 66 -0.70 -10.15 0.20
N ALA A 67 -1.47 -9.99 -0.88
CA ALA A 67 -2.92 -10.23 -0.83
C ALA A 67 -3.23 -11.65 -0.40
N GLU A 68 -2.54 -12.63 -0.99
CA GLU A 68 -2.75 -14.03 -0.64
C GLU A 68 -2.42 -14.31 0.82
N LEU A 69 -1.27 -13.81 1.28
CA LEU A 69 -0.86 -14.03 2.66
C LEU A 69 -1.84 -13.39 3.64
N LEU A 70 -2.23 -12.17 3.39
CA LEU A 70 -3.14 -11.45 4.28
C LEU A 70 -4.54 -12.03 4.27
N GLU A 71 -5.02 -12.49 3.13
CA GLU A 71 -6.34 -13.11 3.03
C GLU A 71 -6.40 -14.42 3.79
N HIS A 72 -5.26 -15.10 3.93
CA HIS A 72 -5.18 -16.33 4.71
C HIS A 72 -4.72 -16.09 6.14
N SER A 73 -4.82 -14.86 6.59
CA SER A 73 -4.42 -14.45 7.95
C SER A 73 -2.96 -14.75 8.26
N LYS A 74 -2.12 -14.72 7.24
CA LYS A 74 -0.68 -14.90 7.40
C LYS A 74 0.01 -13.57 7.42
N ALA A 75 1.17 -13.52 8.07
CA ALA A 75 1.96 -12.29 8.17
C ALA A 75 2.72 -12.04 6.89
N ILE A 76 2.92 -10.75 6.57
CA ILE A 76 3.83 -10.36 5.50
C ILE A 76 5.08 -9.77 6.12
N GLU A 77 6.17 -9.78 5.37
CA GLU A 77 7.45 -9.30 5.87
C GLU A 77 7.75 -7.91 5.32
N ASN A 78 8.48 -7.13 6.13
CA ASN A 78 8.90 -5.79 5.70
C ASN A 78 9.73 -5.85 4.42
N ALA A 79 10.54 -6.88 4.25
CA ALA A 79 11.36 -7.04 3.05
C ALA A 79 10.50 -7.16 1.80
N LEU A 80 9.39 -7.90 1.88
CA LEU A 80 8.46 -8.02 0.77
C LEU A 80 7.84 -6.67 0.43
N VAL A 81 7.38 -5.95 1.46
CA VAL A 81 6.75 -4.65 1.26
C VAL A 81 7.71 -3.67 0.61
N LYS A 82 8.92 -3.58 1.15
CA LYS A 82 9.93 -2.66 0.60
C LYS A 82 10.25 -2.97 -0.85
N ARG A 83 10.43 -4.24 -1.17
CA ARG A 83 10.76 -4.66 -2.53
C ARG A 83 9.64 -4.32 -3.51
N GLU A 84 8.41 -4.65 -3.14
CA GLU A 84 7.28 -4.43 -4.03
C GLU A 84 6.99 -2.95 -4.25
N LEU A 85 7.10 -2.14 -3.22
CA LEU A 85 6.91 -0.70 -3.37
C LEU A 85 8.02 -0.08 -4.22
N LYS A 86 9.25 -0.54 -4.02
CA LYS A 86 10.37 -0.05 -4.79
C LYS A 86 10.23 -0.41 -6.27
N GLU A 87 9.86 -1.65 -6.55
CA GLU A 87 9.67 -2.10 -7.93
C GLU A 87 8.53 -1.33 -8.61
N TYR A 88 7.42 -1.16 -7.90
CA TYR A 88 6.31 -0.40 -8.45
C TYR A 88 6.74 1.03 -8.77
N GLY A 89 7.40 1.69 -7.83
CA GLY A 89 7.87 3.05 -8.01
C GLY A 89 8.85 3.17 -9.17
N ASN A 90 9.79 2.24 -9.28
CA ASN A 90 10.77 2.27 -10.36
C ASN A 90 10.11 2.13 -11.73
N ILE A 91 9.19 1.19 -11.86
CA ILE A 91 8.51 0.94 -13.13
C ILE A 91 7.67 2.15 -13.52
N HIS A 92 6.85 2.64 -12.62
CA HIS A 92 5.91 3.71 -12.94
C HIS A 92 6.58 5.08 -13.06
N LEU A 93 7.59 5.32 -12.25
CA LEU A 93 8.34 6.57 -12.37
C LEU A 93 9.14 6.61 -13.66
N LYS A 94 9.70 5.46 -14.09
CA LYS A 94 10.41 5.38 -15.36
C LYS A 94 9.47 5.66 -16.53
N GLU A 95 8.30 5.05 -16.51
CA GLU A 95 7.32 5.26 -17.55
C GLU A 95 6.88 6.73 -17.60
N THR A 96 6.64 7.30 -16.44
CA THR A 96 6.25 8.71 -16.34
C THR A 96 7.41 9.61 -16.74
N GLY A 97 8.60 9.28 -16.29
CA GLY A 97 9.77 10.08 -16.60
C GLY A 97 10.19 9.97 -18.05
N GLY A 98 9.85 8.86 -18.71
CA GLY A 98 10.13 8.67 -20.10
C GLY A 98 9.17 9.39 -21.03
N CYS A 99 8.13 9.94 -20.46
CA CYS A 99 7.12 10.65 -21.26
C CYS A 99 7.47 12.10 -21.50
#